data_7f4d7841a3962aad17050f889d0e79e0
#
_entry.id   7f4d7841a3962aad17050f889d0e79e0
#
_cell.length_a   1.000
_cell.length_b   1.000
_cell.length_c   1.000
_cell.angle_alpha   90.00
_cell.angle_beta   90.00
_cell.angle_gamma   90.00
#
_symmetry.space_group_name_H-M   'P 1'
#
loop_
_entity.id
_entity.type
_entity.pdbx_description
1 polymer ?
#
loop_
_entity_poly.entity_id
_entity_poly.type
_entity_poly.pdbx_seq_one_letter_code
_entity_poly.pdbx_strand_id
1 'polypeptide(L)'
;MPVTVKQIAELAGVSRGTVDRALNGRGNVRPEIEKKILAIAQEMGYTPNRAGKALAYQRKNLSFGMIANAEGNEFFDEVLRGARTAIDEYADFGISLQIAGGRRYDVDQQLSQLEQMRSAGVSGIAISPINLPQIEQKINELIEQGIRILTVNSDIENTRR
;
A
#
# COMPACT_ATOMS: atom_id res chain seq x y z
N MET A 1 14.01 18.65 -23.04
CA MET A 1 14.55 17.82 -21.92
C MET A 1 13.47 17.70 -20.87
N PRO A 2 13.30 16.56 -20.19
CA PRO A 2 12.31 16.43 -19.14
C PRO A 2 12.66 17.35 -17.96
N VAL A 3 11.63 18.00 -17.43
CA VAL A 3 11.76 18.89 -16.27
C VAL A 3 12.15 18.09 -15.03
N THR A 4 13.06 18.62 -14.22
CA THR A 4 13.61 17.94 -13.06
C THR A 4 13.20 18.63 -11.75
N VAL A 5 13.15 17.87 -10.65
CA VAL A 5 12.94 18.41 -9.29
C VAL A 5 13.98 19.49 -8.95
N LYS A 6 15.19 19.40 -9.51
CA LYS A 6 16.22 20.41 -9.30
C LYS A 6 15.83 21.78 -9.89
N GLN A 7 15.32 21.79 -11.11
CA GLN A 7 14.87 23.03 -11.78
C GLN A 7 13.70 23.68 -11.03
N ILE A 8 12.74 22.86 -10.57
CA ILE A 8 11.61 23.38 -9.77
C ILE A 8 12.11 23.96 -8.45
N ALA A 9 13.09 23.31 -7.80
CA ALA A 9 13.68 23.79 -6.54
C ALA A 9 14.38 25.15 -6.71
N GLU A 10 15.13 25.32 -7.80
CA GLU A 10 15.80 26.58 -8.16
C GLU A 10 14.79 27.71 -8.40
N LEU A 11 13.72 27.47 -9.17
CA LEU A 11 12.68 28.46 -9.45
C LEU A 11 11.81 28.80 -8.21
N ALA A 12 11.54 27.81 -7.37
CA ALA A 12 10.78 28.00 -6.14
C ALA A 12 11.60 28.67 -5.02
N GLY A 13 12.95 28.63 -5.11
CA GLY A 13 13.85 29.14 -4.08
C GLY A 13 13.89 28.24 -2.84
N VAL A 14 13.74 26.91 -3.01
CA VAL A 14 13.69 25.94 -1.90
C VAL A 14 14.60 24.73 -2.15
N SER A 15 14.76 23.88 -1.14
CA SER A 15 15.53 22.64 -1.30
C SER A 15 14.79 21.61 -2.15
N ARG A 16 15.54 20.70 -2.80
CA ARG A 16 14.95 19.55 -3.53
C ARG A 16 14.06 18.69 -2.63
N GLY A 17 14.44 18.52 -1.36
CA GLY A 17 13.66 17.78 -0.38
C GLY A 17 12.29 18.44 -0.07
N THR A 18 12.24 19.78 -0.10
CA THR A 18 10.98 20.53 0.04
C THR A 18 10.09 20.32 -1.17
N VAL A 19 10.64 20.36 -2.39
CA VAL A 19 9.91 20.08 -3.63
C VAL A 19 9.40 18.63 -3.64
N ASP A 20 10.22 17.66 -3.26
CA ASP A 20 9.79 16.25 -3.20
C ASP A 20 8.63 16.04 -2.23
N ARG A 21 8.66 16.67 -1.06
CA ARG A 21 7.56 16.60 -0.09
C ARG A 21 6.28 17.22 -0.63
N ALA A 22 6.36 18.41 -1.23
CA ALA A 22 5.21 19.08 -1.83
C ALA A 22 4.59 18.27 -2.97
N LEU A 23 5.39 17.79 -3.92
CA LEU A 23 4.93 17.00 -5.07
C LEU A 23 4.34 15.63 -4.70
N ASN A 24 4.71 15.08 -3.55
CA ASN A 24 4.25 13.77 -3.07
C ASN A 24 3.27 13.84 -1.89
N GLY A 25 2.82 15.03 -1.48
CA GLY A 25 1.87 15.22 -0.37
C GLY A 25 2.36 14.68 0.97
N ARG A 26 3.70 14.70 1.22
CA ARG A 26 4.30 14.11 2.45
C ARG A 26 4.24 15.04 3.67
N GLY A 27 3.51 16.15 3.58
CA GLY A 27 3.36 17.14 4.65
C GLY A 27 4.64 17.91 4.99
N ASN A 28 4.60 18.68 6.08
CA ASN A 28 5.71 19.52 6.57
C ASN A 28 6.26 20.54 5.54
N VAL A 29 5.41 21.01 4.63
CA VAL A 29 5.66 22.13 3.72
C VAL A 29 4.64 23.21 4.05
N ARG A 30 5.06 24.48 4.16
CA ARG A 30 4.12 25.57 4.36
C ARG A 30 3.15 25.65 3.18
N PRO A 31 1.83 25.86 3.40
CA PRO A 31 0.83 25.83 2.33
C PRO A 31 1.11 26.78 1.16
N GLU A 32 1.68 27.94 1.46
CA GLU A 32 2.07 28.94 0.45
C GLU A 32 3.20 28.45 -0.45
N ILE A 33 4.19 27.77 0.16
CA ILE A 33 5.33 27.19 -0.57
C ILE A 33 4.88 25.99 -1.38
N GLU A 34 4.00 25.15 -0.83
CA GLU A 34 3.42 24.02 -1.53
C GLU A 34 2.66 24.47 -2.79
N LYS A 35 1.76 25.47 -2.66
CA LYS A 35 1.03 26.06 -3.80
C LYS A 35 1.98 26.61 -4.86
N LYS A 36 3.05 27.31 -4.45
CA LYS A 36 4.06 27.84 -5.36
C LYS A 36 4.76 26.72 -6.13
N ILE A 37 5.17 25.66 -5.45
CA ILE A 37 5.85 24.52 -6.06
C ILE A 37 4.94 23.80 -7.07
N LEU A 38 3.67 23.57 -6.70
CA LEU A 38 2.70 22.91 -7.57
C LEU A 38 2.41 23.74 -8.83
N ALA A 39 2.28 25.06 -8.69
CA ALA A 39 2.09 25.97 -9.82
C ALA A 39 3.29 25.94 -10.78
N ILE A 40 4.51 26.04 -10.28
CA ILE A 40 5.74 25.95 -11.08
C ILE A 40 5.83 24.60 -11.78
N ALA A 41 5.54 23.49 -11.07
CA ALA A 41 5.57 22.16 -11.64
C ALA A 41 4.57 21.99 -12.80
N GLN A 42 3.36 22.54 -12.64
CA GLN A 42 2.32 22.54 -13.67
C GLN A 42 2.73 23.39 -14.89
N GLU A 43 3.22 24.59 -14.65
CA GLU A 43 3.65 25.53 -15.72
C GLU A 43 4.79 24.96 -16.55
N MET A 44 5.72 24.26 -15.87
CA MET A 44 6.85 23.61 -16.53
C MET A 44 6.49 22.27 -17.21
N GLY A 45 5.27 21.77 -17.04
CA GLY A 45 4.87 20.45 -17.52
C GLY A 45 5.64 19.30 -16.84
N TYR A 46 5.94 19.45 -15.54
CA TYR A 46 6.64 18.41 -14.80
C TYR A 46 5.81 17.14 -14.70
N THR A 47 6.36 16.04 -15.18
CA THR A 47 5.82 14.68 -14.96
C THR A 47 6.73 13.92 -14.01
N PRO A 48 6.18 13.34 -12.93
CA PRO A 48 6.97 12.51 -12.01
C PRO A 48 7.70 11.39 -12.75
N ASN A 49 9.00 11.24 -12.52
CA ASN A 49 9.77 10.15 -13.11
C ASN A 49 9.36 8.80 -12.49
N ARG A 50 8.39 8.12 -13.11
CA ARG A 50 7.91 6.80 -12.68
C ARG A 50 9.04 5.77 -12.64
N ALA A 51 9.94 5.79 -13.63
CA ALA A 51 11.07 4.86 -13.69
C ALA A 51 12.05 5.04 -12.51
N GLY A 52 12.38 6.28 -12.14
CA GLY A 52 13.22 6.55 -10.97
C GLY A 52 12.55 6.14 -9.65
N LYS A 53 11.22 6.34 -9.53
CA LYS A 53 10.45 5.84 -8.39
C LYS A 53 10.41 4.32 -8.38
N ALA A 54 10.14 3.67 -9.52
CA ALA A 54 10.10 2.22 -9.65
C ALA A 54 11.41 1.59 -9.17
N LEU A 55 12.56 2.08 -9.64
CA LEU A 55 13.88 1.59 -9.22
C LEU A 55 14.11 1.73 -7.70
N ALA A 56 13.64 2.80 -7.08
CA ALA A 56 13.75 3.01 -5.64
C ALA A 56 12.85 2.06 -4.84
N TYR A 57 11.67 1.72 -5.38
CA TYR A 57 10.73 0.78 -4.74
C TYR A 57 11.12 -0.68 -4.98
N GLN A 58 11.63 -1.06 -6.15
CA GLN A 58 12.13 -2.41 -6.45
C GLN A 58 13.14 -2.89 -5.41
N ARG A 59 14.01 -1.99 -4.90
CA ARG A 59 14.96 -2.32 -3.83
C ARG A 59 14.30 -2.71 -2.50
N LYS A 60 13.03 -2.37 -2.28
CA LYS A 60 12.30 -2.70 -1.04
C LYS A 60 11.63 -4.05 -1.08
N ASN A 61 11.48 -4.63 -2.26
CA ASN A 61 10.88 -5.95 -2.50
C ASN A 61 9.57 -6.16 -1.73
N LEU A 62 8.63 -5.20 -1.88
CA LEU A 62 7.39 -5.18 -1.11
C LEU A 62 6.44 -6.26 -1.62
N SER A 63 6.05 -7.16 -0.74
CA SER A 63 5.03 -8.17 -0.98
C SER A 63 3.85 -7.95 -0.04
N PHE A 64 2.64 -8.10 -0.55
CA PHE A 64 1.41 -7.98 0.23
C PHE A 64 0.59 -9.26 0.15
N GLY A 65 -0.17 -9.54 1.21
CA GLY A 65 -1.16 -10.60 1.26
C GLY A 65 -2.58 -10.03 1.16
N MET A 66 -3.50 -10.78 0.56
CA MET A 66 -4.92 -10.51 0.64
C MET A 66 -5.66 -11.79 0.99
N ILE A 67 -6.42 -11.77 2.09
CA ILE A 67 -7.21 -12.90 2.58
C ILE A 67 -8.69 -12.51 2.53
N ALA A 68 -9.42 -13.15 1.61
CA ALA A 68 -10.84 -12.93 1.41
C ALA A 68 -11.57 -14.28 1.40
N ASN A 69 -12.01 -14.72 2.59
CA ASN A 69 -12.71 -16.00 2.76
C ASN A 69 -14.20 -15.85 2.45
N ALA A 70 -14.52 -15.82 1.17
CA ALA A 70 -15.89 -15.63 0.70
C ALA A 70 -16.14 -16.33 -0.62
N GLU A 71 -15.73 -17.60 -0.73
CA GLU A 71 -15.94 -18.44 -1.90
C GLU A 71 -17.41 -18.45 -2.31
N GLY A 72 -17.68 -18.16 -3.60
CA GLY A 72 -19.03 -18.07 -4.16
C GLY A 72 -19.77 -16.74 -3.91
N ASN A 73 -19.09 -15.70 -3.41
CA ASN A 73 -19.66 -14.37 -3.26
C ASN A 73 -19.13 -13.42 -4.34
N GLU A 74 -19.99 -13.05 -5.28
CA GLU A 74 -19.68 -12.16 -6.42
C GLU A 74 -19.04 -10.81 -6.00
N PHE A 75 -19.43 -10.27 -4.84
CA PHE A 75 -18.82 -9.05 -4.31
C PHE A 75 -17.31 -9.22 -4.12
N PHE A 76 -16.88 -10.34 -3.56
CA PHE A 76 -15.44 -10.59 -3.36
C PHE A 76 -14.71 -10.90 -4.67
N ASP A 77 -15.38 -11.49 -5.65
CA ASP A 77 -14.81 -11.71 -6.98
C ASP A 77 -14.45 -10.36 -7.64
N GLU A 78 -15.30 -9.34 -7.47
CA GLU A 78 -15.01 -7.99 -7.96
C GLU A 78 -13.87 -7.32 -7.18
N VAL A 79 -13.85 -7.45 -5.85
CA VAL A 79 -12.77 -6.93 -4.99
C VAL A 79 -11.43 -7.55 -5.38
N LEU A 80 -11.38 -8.89 -5.56
CA LEU A 80 -10.17 -9.59 -5.97
C LEU A 80 -9.73 -9.23 -7.39
N ARG A 81 -10.67 -8.99 -8.31
CA ARG A 81 -10.36 -8.51 -9.65
C ARG A 81 -9.75 -7.12 -9.60
N GLY A 82 -10.33 -6.20 -8.82
CA GLY A 82 -9.78 -4.87 -8.58
C GLY A 82 -8.37 -4.91 -7.99
N ALA A 83 -8.13 -5.80 -7.02
CA ALA A 83 -6.82 -5.99 -6.41
C ALA A 83 -5.77 -6.47 -7.42
N ARG A 84 -6.13 -7.41 -8.32
CA ARG A 84 -5.25 -7.87 -9.40
C ARG A 84 -4.94 -6.74 -10.40
N THR A 85 -5.95 -6.02 -10.83
CA THR A 85 -5.76 -4.86 -11.74
C THR A 85 -4.84 -3.82 -11.10
N ALA A 86 -5.06 -3.49 -9.83
CA ALA A 86 -4.21 -2.53 -9.12
C ALA A 86 -2.75 -3.01 -9.03
N ILE A 87 -2.50 -4.30 -8.74
CA ILE A 87 -1.13 -4.79 -8.64
C ILE A 87 -0.41 -4.79 -9.99
N ASP A 88 -1.11 -5.05 -11.09
CA ASP A 88 -0.56 -4.98 -12.45
C ASP A 88 -0.05 -3.56 -12.78
N GLU A 89 -0.74 -2.51 -12.30
CA GLU A 89 -0.31 -1.12 -12.44
C GLU A 89 0.97 -0.80 -11.67
N TYR A 90 1.27 -1.58 -10.63
CA TYR A 90 2.43 -1.41 -9.75
C TYR A 90 3.52 -2.47 -9.97
N ALA A 91 3.38 -3.35 -10.98
CA ALA A 91 4.34 -4.40 -11.29
C ALA A 91 5.75 -3.84 -11.54
N ASP A 92 5.86 -2.71 -12.26
CA ASP A 92 7.12 -2.02 -12.52
C ASP A 92 7.83 -1.55 -11.23
N PHE A 93 7.11 -1.41 -10.13
CA PHE A 93 7.65 -1.02 -8.83
C PHE A 93 8.20 -2.20 -8.01
N GLY A 94 8.14 -3.43 -8.55
CA GLY A 94 8.53 -4.64 -7.83
C GLY A 94 7.62 -4.97 -6.65
N ILE A 95 6.36 -4.54 -6.72
CA ILE A 95 5.33 -4.83 -5.72
C ILE A 95 4.61 -6.10 -6.15
N SER A 96 4.41 -7.04 -5.23
CA SER A 96 3.68 -8.28 -5.47
C SER A 96 2.51 -8.45 -4.51
N LEU A 97 1.50 -9.22 -4.94
CA LEU A 97 0.33 -9.55 -4.15
C LEU A 97 0.09 -11.06 -4.17
N GLN A 98 -0.03 -11.63 -2.99
CA GLN A 98 -0.47 -13.01 -2.79
C GLN A 98 -1.93 -13.00 -2.35
N ILE A 99 -2.78 -13.77 -3.03
CA ILE A 99 -4.21 -13.83 -2.71
C ILE A 99 -4.51 -15.22 -2.16
N ALA A 100 -5.13 -15.27 -0.98
CA ALA A 100 -5.70 -16.46 -0.40
C ALA A 100 -7.23 -16.29 -0.29
N GLY A 101 -7.94 -17.21 -0.88
CA GLY A 101 -9.40 -17.33 -0.78
C GLY A 101 -9.78 -18.58 -0.01
N GLY A 102 -11.05 -18.70 0.36
CA GLY A 102 -11.54 -19.88 1.03
C GLY A 102 -12.99 -19.75 1.49
N ARG A 103 -13.40 -20.74 2.25
CA ARG A 103 -14.76 -20.82 2.77
C ARG A 103 -15.03 -19.72 3.80
N ARG A 104 -16.22 -19.21 3.75
CA ARG A 104 -16.72 -18.25 4.74
C ARG A 104 -16.81 -18.93 6.12
N TYR A 105 -16.32 -18.24 7.17
CA TYR A 105 -16.33 -18.70 8.58
C TYR A 105 -15.49 -19.95 8.88
N ASP A 106 -14.52 -20.31 8.05
CA ASP A 106 -13.53 -21.34 8.37
C ASP A 106 -12.33 -20.71 9.11
N VAL A 107 -12.35 -20.82 10.43
CA VAL A 107 -11.36 -20.19 11.32
C VAL A 107 -9.99 -20.82 11.15
N ASP A 108 -9.91 -22.15 11.06
CA ASP A 108 -8.65 -22.89 10.93
C ASP A 108 -7.98 -22.56 9.60
N GLN A 109 -8.79 -22.46 8.54
CA GLN A 109 -8.30 -22.03 7.24
C GLN A 109 -7.75 -20.59 7.30
N GLN A 110 -8.47 -19.66 7.95
CA GLN A 110 -8.02 -18.27 8.03
C GLN A 110 -6.74 -18.13 8.87
N LEU A 111 -6.60 -18.88 9.98
CA LEU A 111 -5.37 -18.94 10.77
C LEU A 111 -4.20 -19.48 9.94
N SER A 112 -4.42 -20.56 9.17
CA SER A 112 -3.42 -21.14 8.28
C SER A 112 -2.98 -20.14 7.20
N GLN A 113 -3.91 -19.39 6.63
CA GLN A 113 -3.61 -18.37 5.62
C GLN A 113 -2.78 -17.21 6.20
N LEU A 114 -3.11 -16.74 7.40
CA LEU A 114 -2.33 -15.71 8.10
C LEU A 114 -0.89 -16.19 8.34
N GLU A 115 -0.72 -17.45 8.74
CA GLU A 115 0.59 -18.06 8.95
C GLU A 115 1.37 -18.25 7.63
N GLN A 116 0.70 -18.61 6.54
CA GLN A 116 1.29 -18.67 5.21
C GLN A 116 1.82 -17.31 4.76
N MET A 117 1.02 -16.24 4.93
CA MET A 117 1.43 -14.87 4.60
C MET A 117 2.64 -14.42 5.43
N ARG A 118 2.63 -14.74 6.74
CA ARG A 118 3.77 -14.49 7.62
C ARG A 118 5.02 -15.19 7.11
N SER A 119 4.92 -16.48 6.80
CA SER A 119 6.04 -17.31 6.33
C SER A 119 6.57 -16.87 4.97
N ALA A 120 5.70 -16.32 4.11
CA ALA A 120 6.08 -15.74 2.83
C ALA A 120 6.75 -14.36 2.98
N GLY A 121 6.83 -13.80 4.18
CA GLY A 121 7.52 -12.52 4.45
C GLY A 121 6.80 -11.31 3.88
N VAL A 122 5.47 -11.32 3.84
CA VAL A 122 4.72 -10.16 3.33
C VAL A 122 4.88 -8.94 4.25
N SER A 123 4.90 -7.75 3.67
CA SER A 123 5.03 -6.48 4.38
C SER A 123 3.71 -6.01 5.00
N GLY A 124 2.60 -6.53 4.51
CA GLY A 124 1.26 -6.22 5.02
C GLY A 124 0.21 -7.17 4.46
N ILE A 125 -0.92 -7.28 5.16
CA ILE A 125 -2.04 -8.15 4.81
C ILE A 125 -3.33 -7.34 4.83
N ALA A 126 -4.09 -7.39 3.73
CA ALA A 126 -5.48 -6.99 3.66
C ALA A 126 -6.35 -8.22 3.98
N ILE A 127 -7.24 -8.13 4.95
CA ILE A 127 -8.03 -9.27 5.40
C ILE A 127 -9.48 -8.88 5.63
N SER A 128 -10.42 -9.76 5.23
CA SER A 128 -11.80 -9.76 5.75
C SER A 128 -11.85 -10.73 6.94
N PRO A 129 -11.68 -10.23 8.19
CA PRO A 129 -11.49 -11.09 9.33
C PRO A 129 -12.79 -11.74 9.79
N ILE A 130 -12.67 -12.97 10.27
CA ILE A 130 -13.70 -13.60 11.10
C ILE A 130 -13.55 -12.98 12.50
N ASN A 131 -14.63 -12.39 13.01
CA ASN A 131 -14.61 -11.72 14.33
C ASN A 131 -14.64 -12.74 15.46
N LEU A 132 -13.48 -13.33 15.76
CA LEU A 132 -13.28 -14.29 16.83
C LEU A 132 -11.94 -14.04 17.55
N PRO A 133 -11.85 -14.35 18.87
CA PRO A 133 -10.65 -14.08 19.68
C PRO A 133 -9.37 -14.70 19.12
N GLN A 134 -9.45 -15.89 18.48
CA GLN A 134 -8.27 -16.54 17.90
C GLN A 134 -7.69 -15.75 16.72
N ILE A 135 -8.56 -15.16 15.90
CA ILE A 135 -8.14 -14.32 14.76
C ILE A 135 -7.60 -12.98 15.29
N GLU A 136 -8.24 -12.38 16.28
CA GLU A 136 -7.75 -11.18 16.96
C GLU A 136 -6.34 -11.38 17.51
N GLN A 137 -6.12 -12.46 18.26
CA GLN A 137 -4.82 -12.81 18.82
C GLN A 137 -3.77 -12.95 17.71
N LYS A 138 -4.09 -13.70 16.64
CA LYS A 138 -3.16 -13.92 15.52
C LYS A 138 -2.82 -12.64 14.80
N ILE A 139 -3.80 -11.75 14.59
CA ILE A 139 -3.57 -10.43 14.00
C ILE A 139 -2.63 -9.60 14.87
N ASN A 140 -2.84 -9.56 16.19
CA ASN A 140 -1.98 -8.83 17.10
C ASN A 140 -0.54 -9.36 17.13
N GLU A 141 -0.34 -10.69 17.06
CA GLU A 141 0.98 -11.32 16.93
C GLU A 141 1.70 -10.86 15.65
N LEU A 142 0.98 -10.80 14.52
CA LEU A 142 1.55 -10.35 13.25
C LEU A 142 1.93 -8.87 13.27
N ILE A 143 1.12 -8.03 13.90
CA ILE A 143 1.40 -6.61 14.08
C ILE A 143 2.67 -6.41 14.93
N GLU A 144 2.83 -7.17 16.02
CA GLU A 144 4.03 -7.15 16.86
C GLU A 144 5.30 -7.59 16.09
N GLN A 145 5.15 -8.44 15.08
CA GLN A 145 6.21 -8.84 14.16
C GLN A 145 6.46 -7.82 13.03
N GLY A 146 5.75 -6.70 13.02
CA GLY A 146 5.93 -5.62 12.04
C GLY A 146 5.13 -5.78 10.75
N ILE A 147 4.24 -6.76 10.64
CA ILE A 147 3.34 -6.92 9.49
C ILE A 147 2.16 -5.95 9.66
N ARG A 148 1.92 -5.13 8.66
CA ARG A 148 0.79 -4.19 8.69
C ARG A 148 -0.51 -4.88 8.31
N ILE A 149 -1.56 -4.64 9.07
CA ILE A 149 -2.87 -5.24 8.81
C ILE A 149 -3.87 -4.16 8.41
N LEU A 150 -4.61 -4.43 7.33
CA LEU A 150 -5.73 -3.65 6.86
C LEU A 150 -6.97 -4.54 6.82
N THR A 151 -8.03 -4.17 7.52
CA THR A 151 -9.31 -4.86 7.42
C THR A 151 -10.12 -4.35 6.23
N VAL A 152 -10.81 -5.24 5.55
CA VAL A 152 -11.63 -4.97 4.37
C VAL A 152 -13.01 -5.58 4.57
N ASN A 153 -14.08 -4.82 4.31
CA ASN A 153 -15.49 -5.20 4.41
C ASN A 153 -15.99 -5.50 5.82
N SER A 154 -15.27 -6.26 6.62
CA SER A 154 -15.55 -6.50 8.05
C SER A 154 -14.40 -6.01 8.90
N ASP A 155 -14.70 -5.71 10.15
CA ASP A 155 -13.71 -5.30 11.13
C ASP A 155 -13.61 -6.30 12.27
N ILE A 156 -12.54 -6.19 13.07
CA ILE A 156 -12.32 -6.98 14.27
C ILE A 156 -11.86 -6.05 15.38
N GLU A 157 -12.51 -6.15 16.51
CA GLU A 157 -12.23 -5.32 17.68
C GLU A 157 -10.90 -5.70 18.35
N ASN A 158 -10.42 -4.84 19.26
CA ASN A 158 -9.24 -5.04 20.11
C ASN A 158 -7.92 -5.35 19.36
N THR A 159 -7.81 -4.99 18.09
CA THR A 159 -6.55 -5.10 17.33
C THR A 159 -5.75 -3.78 17.35
N ARG A 160 -4.42 -3.89 17.39
CA ARG A 160 -3.46 -2.75 17.52
C ARG A 160 -3.01 -2.16 16.18
N ARG A 161 -3.84 -2.26 15.15
CA ARG A 161 -3.51 -1.75 13.78
C ARG A 161 -3.44 -0.23 13.76
#